data_1eb5e358cc6e914878055d7d4ecffe0e
#
_entry.id   1eb5e358cc6e914878055d7d4ecffe0e
#
_cell.length_a   1.000
_cell.length_b   1.000
_cell.length_c   1.000
_cell.angle_alpha   90.00
_cell.angle_beta   90.00
_cell.angle_gamma   90.00
#
_symmetry.space_group_name_H-M   'P 1'
#
loop_
_entity.id
_entity.type
_entity.pdbx_description
1 polymer ?
#
loop_
_entity_poly.entity_id
_entity_poly.type
_entity_poly.pdbx_seq_one_letter_code
_entity_poly.pdbx_strand_id
1 'polypeptide(L)'
;MSKIKFFALSRYVEAGLQHAEYARDENGAVVAQVPNADGFYAQGESFEEARENLREVIEGNVMLALQLGWTIPAIEGITIEERDVQNLAA
;
A
#
# COMPACT_ATOMS: atom_id res chain seq x y z
N MET A 1 -4.76 -13.55 25.45
CA MET A 1 -4.05 -12.30 25.26
C MET A 1 -4.33 -11.70 23.92
N SER A 2 -4.49 -10.39 23.90
CA SER A 2 -4.75 -9.70 22.65
C SER A 2 -3.44 -9.37 21.95
N LYS A 3 -3.48 -9.39 20.64
CA LYS A 3 -2.38 -8.90 19.81
C LYS A 3 -2.85 -7.74 18.98
N ILE A 4 -1.95 -6.83 18.72
CA ILE A 4 -2.24 -5.72 17.82
C ILE A 4 -1.20 -5.72 16.70
N LYS A 5 -1.59 -5.18 15.57
CA LYS A 5 -0.70 -5.06 14.43
C LYS A 5 -0.06 -3.69 14.44
N PHE A 6 1.26 -3.68 14.35
CA PHE A 6 2.02 -2.45 14.17
C PHE A 6 2.29 -2.25 12.71
N PHE A 7 1.99 -1.05 12.25
CA PHE A 7 2.05 -0.80 10.83
C PHE A 7 2.30 0.67 10.58
N ALA A 8 3.44 0.97 10.01
CA ALA A 8 3.77 2.33 9.63
C ALA A 8 3.19 2.59 8.24
N LEU A 9 1.95 3.05 8.21
CA LEU A 9 1.23 3.26 6.94
C LEU A 9 2.00 4.15 6.00
N SER A 10 2.55 5.26 6.48
CA SER A 10 3.29 6.18 5.62
C SER A 10 4.51 5.52 4.97
N ARG A 11 5.21 4.67 5.71
CA ARG A 11 6.35 3.93 5.16
C ARG A 11 5.92 2.91 4.14
N TYR A 12 4.81 2.23 4.40
CA TYR A 12 4.27 1.24 3.48
C TYR A 12 3.86 1.90 2.17
N VAL A 13 3.13 3.00 2.26
CA VAL A 13 2.70 3.76 1.08
C VAL A 13 3.91 4.24 0.29
N GLU A 14 4.90 4.79 0.97
CA GLU A 14 6.11 5.28 0.32
C GLU A 14 6.87 4.14 -0.39
N ALA A 15 6.98 2.99 0.27
CA ALA A 15 7.61 1.82 -0.34
C ALA A 15 6.84 1.37 -1.59
N GLY A 16 5.52 1.36 -1.52
CA GLY A 16 4.69 1.02 -2.68
C GLY A 16 4.92 1.97 -3.84
N LEU A 17 4.97 3.26 -3.55
CA LEU A 17 5.21 4.26 -4.59
C LEU A 17 6.61 4.16 -5.18
N GLN A 18 7.61 3.82 -4.37
CA GLN A 18 8.97 3.62 -4.87
C GLN A 18 9.10 2.41 -5.77
N HIS A 19 8.33 1.37 -5.51
CA HIS A 19 8.35 0.15 -6.33
C HIS A 19 7.36 0.20 -7.49
N ALA A 20 6.56 1.24 -7.59
CA ALA A 20 5.55 1.35 -8.63
C ALA A 20 6.19 1.45 -10.02
N GLU A 21 5.55 0.82 -10.97
CA GLU A 21 5.90 0.91 -12.37
C GLU A 21 4.83 1.71 -13.10
N TYR A 22 5.23 2.48 -14.08
CA TYR A 22 4.36 3.38 -14.80
C TYR A 22 4.42 3.09 -16.29
N ALA A 23 3.27 3.13 -16.95
CA ALA A 23 3.20 2.97 -18.39
C ALA A 23 2.04 3.78 -18.94
N ARG A 24 2.12 4.19 -20.18
CA ARG A 24 0.96 4.79 -20.85
C ARG A 24 0.15 3.67 -21.52
N ASP A 25 -1.14 3.76 -21.36
CA ASP A 25 -2.01 2.84 -22.08
C ASP A 25 -2.26 3.34 -23.52
N GLU A 26 -3.04 2.60 -24.29
CA GLU A 26 -3.31 2.95 -25.68
C GLU A 26 -4.12 4.24 -25.85
N ASN A 27 -4.77 4.70 -24.79
CA ASN A 27 -5.52 5.96 -24.79
C ASN A 27 -4.69 7.13 -24.26
N GLY A 28 -3.43 6.90 -23.93
CA GLY A 28 -2.54 7.92 -23.43
C GLY A 28 -2.63 8.17 -21.94
N ALA A 29 -3.47 7.45 -21.23
CA ALA A 29 -3.51 7.54 -19.76
C ALA A 29 -2.29 6.89 -19.15
N VAL A 30 -1.83 7.41 -18.03
CA VAL A 30 -0.73 6.82 -17.28
C VAL A 30 -1.29 5.82 -16.29
N VAL A 31 -0.79 4.61 -16.33
CA VAL A 31 -1.16 3.57 -15.36
C VAL A 31 0.03 3.35 -14.43
N ALA A 32 -0.24 3.39 -13.14
CA ALA A 32 0.74 3.11 -12.09
C ALA A 32 0.34 1.82 -11.39
N GLN A 33 1.30 0.96 -11.13
CA GLN A 33 1.00 -0.33 -10.52
C GLN A 33 2.18 -0.77 -9.66
N VAL A 34 1.87 -1.40 -8.53
CA VAL A 34 2.90 -1.99 -7.67
C VAL A 34 3.00 -3.47 -8.02
N PRO A 35 4.16 -3.95 -8.51
CA PRO A 35 4.32 -5.36 -8.84
C PRO A 35 4.08 -6.27 -7.63
N ASN A 36 3.46 -7.40 -7.86
CA ASN A 36 3.20 -8.41 -6.84
C ASN A 36 2.28 -7.97 -5.71
N ALA A 37 1.57 -6.88 -5.90
CA ALA A 37 0.59 -6.40 -4.93
C ALA A 37 -0.75 -6.21 -5.66
N ASP A 38 -1.57 -7.24 -5.63
CA ASP A 38 -2.85 -7.22 -6.32
C ASP A 38 -3.73 -6.09 -5.83
N GLY A 39 -4.33 -5.38 -6.76
CA GLY A 39 -5.20 -4.26 -6.46
C GLY A 39 -4.48 -2.92 -6.27
N PHE A 40 -3.16 -2.92 -6.21
CA PHE A 40 -2.41 -1.68 -6.06
C PHE A 40 -2.07 -1.11 -7.43
N TYR A 41 -3.10 -0.59 -8.08
CA TYR A 41 -2.90 0.11 -9.34
C TYR A 41 -3.85 1.30 -9.42
N ALA A 42 -3.48 2.28 -10.22
CA ALA A 42 -4.28 3.46 -10.44
C ALA A 42 -3.90 4.06 -11.79
N GLN A 43 -4.70 4.98 -12.27
CA GLN A 43 -4.37 5.68 -13.50
C GLN A 43 -4.64 7.17 -13.33
N GLY A 44 -4.06 7.95 -14.22
CA GLY A 44 -4.24 9.38 -14.26
C GLY A 44 -3.85 9.93 -15.63
N GLU A 45 -4.05 11.20 -15.85
CA GLU A 45 -3.70 11.84 -17.11
C GLU A 45 -2.22 12.18 -17.18
N SER A 46 -1.55 12.22 -16.03
CA SER A 46 -0.12 12.48 -15.92
C SER A 46 0.52 11.48 -14.95
N PHE A 47 1.85 11.41 -14.97
CA PHE A 47 2.57 10.59 -14.01
C PHE A 47 2.30 11.05 -12.58
N GLU A 48 2.24 12.34 -12.35
CA GLU A 48 1.96 12.87 -11.02
C GLU A 48 0.57 12.52 -10.54
N GLU A 49 -0.42 12.60 -11.41
CA GLU A 49 -1.79 12.25 -11.07
C GLU A 49 -1.92 10.76 -10.81
N ALA A 50 -1.32 9.92 -11.66
CA ALA A 50 -1.35 8.48 -11.47
C ALA A 50 -0.68 8.09 -10.13
N ARG A 51 0.43 8.72 -9.79
CA ARG A 51 1.12 8.48 -8.52
C ARG A 51 0.25 8.87 -7.33
N GLU A 52 -0.37 10.03 -7.39
CA GLU A 52 -1.23 10.47 -6.30
C GLU A 52 -2.47 9.58 -6.15
N ASN A 53 -3.06 9.17 -7.27
CA ASN A 53 -4.18 8.25 -7.25
C ASN A 53 -3.74 6.89 -6.69
N LEU A 54 -2.52 6.44 -7.02
CA LEU A 54 -2.00 5.20 -6.47
C LEU A 54 -1.81 5.30 -4.95
N ARG A 55 -1.35 6.44 -4.46
CA ARG A 55 -1.23 6.69 -3.02
C ARG A 55 -2.57 6.45 -2.33
N GLU A 56 -3.63 7.03 -2.86
CA GLU A 56 -4.97 6.90 -2.30
C GLU A 56 -5.47 5.45 -2.35
N VAL A 57 -5.17 4.75 -3.45
CA VAL A 57 -5.55 3.34 -3.61
C VAL A 57 -4.85 2.48 -2.57
N ILE A 58 -3.55 2.67 -2.36
CA ILE A 58 -2.80 1.91 -1.37
C ILE A 58 -3.35 2.16 0.03
N GLU A 59 -3.54 3.44 0.37
CA GLU A 59 -4.08 3.80 1.68
C GLU A 59 -5.45 3.19 1.92
N GLY A 60 -6.34 3.29 0.94
CA GLY A 60 -7.68 2.75 1.06
C GLY A 60 -7.70 1.24 1.19
N ASN A 61 -6.88 0.54 0.39
CA ASN A 61 -6.80 -0.91 0.46
C ASN A 61 -6.24 -1.39 1.79
N VAL A 62 -5.22 -0.71 2.31
CA VAL A 62 -4.65 -1.07 3.61
C VAL A 62 -5.66 -0.86 4.72
N MET A 63 -6.36 0.27 4.71
CA MET A 63 -7.37 0.55 5.73
C MET A 63 -8.47 -0.51 5.71
N LEU A 64 -8.94 -0.87 4.52
CA LEU A 64 -9.96 -1.89 4.38
C LEU A 64 -9.47 -3.24 4.86
N ALA A 65 -8.25 -3.61 4.49
CA ALA A 65 -7.65 -4.88 4.92
C ALA A 65 -7.54 -4.95 6.44
N LEU A 66 -7.13 -3.86 7.08
CA LEU A 66 -7.04 -3.82 8.54
C LEU A 66 -8.41 -3.99 9.20
N GLN A 67 -9.44 -3.38 8.63
CA GLN A 67 -10.79 -3.48 9.16
C GLN A 67 -11.38 -4.88 9.01
N LEU A 68 -11.08 -5.55 7.90
CA LEU A 68 -11.66 -6.84 7.56
C LEU A 68 -10.75 -8.02 7.93
N GLY A 69 -9.56 -7.76 8.44
CA GLY A 69 -8.62 -8.82 8.79
C GLY A 69 -8.00 -9.50 7.57
N TRP A 70 -7.98 -8.83 6.42
CA TRP A 70 -7.37 -9.36 5.22
C TRP A 70 -5.86 -9.24 5.29
N THR A 71 -5.19 -10.09 4.53
CA THR A 71 -3.74 -10.03 4.39
C THR A 71 -3.36 -8.79 3.58
N ILE A 72 -2.37 -8.04 4.10
CA ILE A 72 -1.81 -6.90 3.38
C ILE A 72 -0.60 -7.39 2.62
N PRO A 73 -0.50 -7.11 1.31
CA PRO A 73 0.65 -7.56 0.52
C PRO A 73 1.96 -7.07 1.10
N ALA A 74 2.96 -7.95 1.15
CA ALA A 74 4.30 -7.56 1.59
C ALA A 74 4.97 -6.75 0.48
N ILE A 75 5.59 -5.65 0.85
CA ILE A 75 6.42 -4.85 -0.05
C ILE A 75 7.83 -4.88 0.50
N GLU A 76 8.80 -5.05 -0.36
CA GLU A 76 10.18 -5.20 0.04
C GLU A 76 10.62 -4.11 1.01
N GLY A 77 11.21 -4.53 2.11
CA GLY A 77 11.68 -3.65 3.17
C GLY A 77 10.62 -3.26 4.20
N ILE A 78 9.35 -3.58 3.97
CA ILE A 78 8.28 -3.23 4.89
C ILE A 78 7.46 -4.48 5.19
N THR A 79 7.33 -4.81 6.46
CA THR A 79 6.51 -5.93 6.91
C THR A 79 5.54 -5.46 7.97
N ILE A 80 4.45 -6.19 8.12
CA ILE A 80 3.49 -5.95 9.19
C ILE A 80 3.96 -6.74 10.39
N GLU A 81 4.03 -6.08 11.54
CA GLU A 81 4.38 -6.72 12.78
C GLU A 81 3.14 -6.92 13.65
N GLU A 82 3.08 -8.04 14.32
CA GLU A 82 2.10 -8.28 15.37
C GLU A 82 2.83 -8.36 16.69
N ARG A 83 2.31 -7.66 17.69
CA ARG A 83 2.89 -7.66 19.03
C ARG A 83 1.82 -7.95 20.06
N ASP A 84 2.24 -8.58 21.11
CA ASP A 84 1.40 -8.73 22.30
C ASP A 84 1.16 -7.37 22.90
N VAL A 85 -0.09 -7.09 23.27
CA VAL A 85 -0.47 -5.80 23.84
C VAL A 85 0.35 -5.49 25.10
N GLN A 86 0.69 -6.50 25.90
CA GLN A 86 1.47 -6.30 27.11
C GLN A 86 2.88 -5.78 26.83
N ASN A 87 3.43 -6.09 25.69
CA ASN A 87 4.76 -5.63 25.33
C ASN A 87 4.79 -4.15 24.99
N LEU A 88 3.65 -3.57 24.71
CA LEU A 88 3.56 -2.15 24.38
C LEU A 88 3.68 -1.25 25.60
N ALA A 89 3.40 -1.79 26.77
CA ALA A 89 3.47 -1.02 28.00
C ALA A 89 4.88 -0.89 28.57
N ALA A 90 5.80 -1.60 27.99
CA ALA A 90 7.19 -1.62 28.47
C ALA A 90 7.97 -0.38 28.09
#